data_8f71130dc4bda2cafe671fe75869fd26
#
_entry.id   8f71130dc4bda2cafe671fe75869fd26
#
_cell.length_a   1.000
_cell.length_b   1.000
_cell.length_c   1.000
_cell.angle_alpha   90.00
_cell.angle_beta   90.00
_cell.angle_gamma   90.00
#
_symmetry.space_group_name_H-M   'P 1'
#
loop_
_entity.id
_entity.type
_entity.pdbx_description
1 polymer ?
#
loop_
_entity_poly.entity_id
_entity_poly.type
_entity_poly.pdbx_seq_one_letter_code
_entity_poly.pdbx_strand_id
1 'polypeptide(L)'
;MKKILVFVLACAIAVVGLLFSELKQGALEDADFVDTTVVLIPKSEAADGDADSAPITYGEYYYTVDDVAFYLAEYDELPPNYMTKKEAEALGWIAAEGNLWEVASGACIGGDRFGNYEGLLPRDGDYTECDVNYFGGYRGGERLVYDMDGNIWYTADHYETFEPLYPQ
;
A
#
# COMPACT_ATOMS: atom_id res chain seq x y z
N MET A 1 -42.59 -25.31 -7.40
CA MET A 1 -42.37 -24.06 -6.68
C MET A 1 -41.04 -23.40 -7.07
N LYS A 2 -40.60 -23.46 -8.34
CA LYS A 2 -39.33 -22.86 -8.84
C LYS A 2 -39.53 -21.86 -10.00
N LYS A 3 -40.77 -21.46 -10.30
CA LYS A 3 -41.08 -20.58 -11.45
C LYS A 3 -41.55 -19.15 -11.06
N ILE A 4 -41.63 -18.82 -9.77
CA ILE A 4 -42.12 -17.50 -9.30
C ILE A 4 -40.95 -16.55 -8.94
N LEU A 5 -39.71 -17.06 -8.79
CA LEU A 5 -38.57 -16.25 -8.38
C LEU A 5 -37.85 -15.52 -9.53
N VAL A 6 -38.14 -15.88 -10.78
CA VAL A 6 -37.49 -15.25 -11.96
C VAL A 6 -38.20 -13.98 -12.43
N PHE A 7 -39.46 -13.78 -12.04
CA PHE A 7 -40.26 -12.62 -12.52
C PHE A 7 -40.11 -11.34 -11.68
N VAL A 8 -39.58 -11.44 -10.48
CA VAL A 8 -39.40 -10.26 -9.59
C VAL A 8 -38.05 -9.55 -9.86
N LEU A 9 -37.09 -10.23 -10.47
CA LEU A 9 -35.79 -9.62 -10.78
C LEU A 9 -35.77 -8.82 -12.08
N ALA A 10 -36.76 -9.01 -12.96
CA ALA A 10 -36.85 -8.29 -14.24
C ALA A 10 -37.48 -6.91 -14.15
N CYS A 11 -38.26 -6.63 -13.10
CA CYS A 11 -38.94 -5.33 -12.95
C CYS A 11 -38.09 -4.27 -12.22
N ALA A 12 -36.99 -4.63 -11.56
CA ALA A 12 -36.15 -3.70 -10.83
C ALA A 12 -35.15 -2.93 -11.72
N ILE A 13 -34.86 -3.43 -12.92
CA ILE A 13 -33.90 -2.80 -13.84
C ILE A 13 -34.54 -1.74 -14.74
N ALA A 14 -35.84 -1.74 -14.91
CA ALA A 14 -36.52 -0.81 -15.79
C ALA A 14 -36.84 0.57 -15.15
N VAL A 15 -36.75 0.71 -13.83
CA VAL A 15 -37.08 1.96 -13.12
C VAL A 15 -35.87 2.88 -12.92
N VAL A 16 -34.65 2.35 -12.96
CA VAL A 16 -33.40 3.15 -12.81
C VAL A 16 -32.99 3.85 -14.10
N GLY A 17 -33.46 3.40 -15.27
CA GLY A 17 -33.15 3.98 -16.58
C GLY A 17 -33.89 5.26 -16.93
N LEU A 18 -34.98 5.60 -16.24
CA LEU A 18 -35.87 6.73 -16.59
C LEU A 18 -35.61 8.00 -15.76
N LEU A 19 -34.71 7.96 -14.78
CA LEU A 19 -34.41 9.11 -13.93
C LEU A 19 -33.11 9.87 -14.32
N PHE A 20 -32.43 9.45 -15.37
CA PHE A 20 -31.16 10.09 -15.82
C PHE A 20 -31.31 10.92 -17.11
N SER A 21 -32.49 11.14 -17.65
CA SER A 21 -32.64 11.85 -18.92
C SER A 21 -33.15 13.32 -18.82
N GLU A 22 -33.30 13.88 -17.62
CA GLU A 22 -33.87 15.24 -17.48
C GLU A 22 -33.00 16.26 -16.71
N LEU A 23 -31.68 16.13 -16.80
CA LEU A 23 -30.77 17.16 -16.25
C LEU A 23 -29.71 17.61 -17.26
N LYS A 24 -30.18 18.20 -18.35
CA LYS A 24 -29.33 18.95 -19.25
C LYS A 24 -30.15 20.11 -19.87
N GLN A 25 -30.21 21.23 -19.14
CA GLN A 25 -30.30 22.60 -19.70
C GLN A 25 -30.51 23.61 -18.57
N GLY A 26 -29.60 24.54 -18.43
CA GLY A 26 -29.71 25.68 -17.52
C GLY A 26 -28.38 26.44 -17.47
N ALA A 27 -28.26 27.49 -18.23
CA ALA A 27 -27.09 28.29 -18.47
C ALA A 27 -26.67 29.15 -17.28
N LEU A 28 -25.36 29.44 -17.22
CA LEU A 28 -24.63 30.67 -16.87
C LEU A 28 -25.38 31.73 -16.06
N GLU A 29 -24.81 32.11 -14.92
CA GLU A 29 -24.56 33.51 -14.57
C GLU A 29 -23.58 33.57 -13.37
N ASP A 30 -22.70 34.58 -13.45
CA ASP A 30 -21.63 34.92 -12.53
C ASP A 30 -22.10 35.26 -11.12
N ALA A 31 -21.35 34.87 -10.09
CA ALA A 31 -21.17 35.66 -8.88
C ALA A 31 -19.91 35.24 -8.14
N ASP A 32 -18.95 36.13 -8.07
CA ASP A 32 -17.89 36.21 -7.11
C ASP A 32 -18.36 35.93 -5.68
N PHE A 33 -17.75 34.93 -5.02
CA PHE A 33 -17.72 34.89 -3.56
C PHE A 33 -16.37 34.34 -3.11
N VAL A 34 -15.49 35.27 -2.76
CA VAL A 34 -14.25 35.01 -2.07
C VAL A 34 -14.58 34.77 -0.60
N ASP A 35 -14.57 33.52 -0.16
CA ASP A 35 -14.53 33.23 1.28
C ASP A 35 -13.14 32.68 1.63
N THR A 36 -12.36 33.60 2.23
CA THR A 36 -11.03 33.34 2.75
C THR A 36 -11.16 32.67 4.11
N THR A 37 -11.32 31.36 4.14
CA THR A 37 -11.12 30.61 5.38
C THR A 37 -9.64 30.16 5.43
N VAL A 38 -8.83 30.97 6.10
CA VAL A 38 -7.44 30.61 6.44
C VAL A 38 -7.48 29.48 7.46
N VAL A 39 -7.36 28.25 6.99
CA VAL A 39 -7.04 27.12 7.87
C VAL A 39 -5.57 27.22 8.22
N LEU A 40 -5.29 27.61 9.46
CA LEU A 40 -3.95 27.57 10.03
C LEU A 40 -3.54 26.11 10.20
N ILE A 41 -2.77 25.60 9.24
CA ILE A 41 -2.05 24.33 9.38
C ILE A 41 -0.88 24.62 10.33
N PRO A 42 -0.70 23.89 11.43
CA PRO A 42 0.49 24.01 12.25
C PRO A 42 1.71 23.61 11.41
N LYS A 43 2.64 24.54 11.26
CA LYS A 43 3.91 24.34 10.59
C LYS A 43 4.74 23.34 11.41
N SER A 44 4.74 22.09 10.99
CA SER A 44 5.78 21.14 11.38
C SER A 44 7.04 21.48 10.59
N GLU A 45 8.07 21.92 11.29
CA GLU A 45 9.40 22.06 10.70
C GLU A 45 9.98 20.64 10.55
N ALA A 46 10.06 20.18 9.33
CA ALA A 46 10.67 18.90 9.00
C ALA A 46 11.59 19.03 7.80
N ALA A 47 12.77 18.53 7.98
CA ALA A 47 13.65 17.89 7.01
C ALA A 47 13.40 18.17 5.51
N ASP A 48 14.44 18.74 4.89
CA ASP A 48 14.67 18.82 3.45
C ASP A 48 14.70 17.38 2.85
N GLY A 49 13.55 16.92 2.38
CA GLY A 49 13.40 15.72 1.58
C GLY A 49 12.75 16.11 0.25
N ASP A 50 13.30 15.61 -0.83
CA ASP A 50 12.97 15.91 -2.24
C ASP A 50 11.45 15.95 -2.50
N ALA A 51 10.94 17.11 -2.90
CA ALA A 51 9.52 17.45 -2.92
C ALA A 51 8.82 17.01 -4.23
N ASP A 52 8.98 15.76 -4.69
CA ASP A 52 8.28 15.22 -5.86
C ASP A 52 7.63 13.83 -5.64
N SER A 53 7.45 13.37 -4.41
CA SER A 53 6.67 12.18 -4.14
C SER A 53 5.18 12.53 -3.99
N ALA A 54 4.32 11.88 -4.78
CA ALA A 54 2.87 11.99 -4.60
C ALA A 54 2.49 11.54 -3.18
N PRO A 55 1.44 12.12 -2.57
CA PRO A 55 1.02 11.73 -1.23
C PRO A 55 0.64 10.24 -1.20
N ILE A 56 1.14 9.53 -0.18
CA ILE A 56 0.80 8.13 0.05
C ILE A 56 -0.69 8.00 0.39
N THR A 57 -1.37 7.08 -0.28
CA THR A 57 -2.81 6.84 -0.14
C THR A 57 -3.06 5.43 0.41
N TYR A 58 -3.90 5.31 1.43
CA TYR A 58 -4.29 4.02 1.99
C TYR A 58 -4.95 3.11 0.92
N GLY A 59 -4.53 1.86 0.90
CA GLY A 59 -5.09 0.85 -0.01
C GLY A 59 -4.48 0.81 -1.42
N GLU A 60 -3.55 1.70 -1.74
CA GLU A 60 -2.82 1.68 -3.01
C GLU A 60 -1.57 0.78 -2.93
N TYR A 61 -1.01 0.43 -4.08
CA TYR A 61 0.17 -0.43 -4.22
C TYR A 61 1.45 0.39 -4.23
N TYR A 62 2.42 -0.02 -3.40
CA TYR A 62 3.72 0.64 -3.30
C TYR A 62 4.86 -0.38 -3.35
N TYR A 63 6.01 0.04 -3.90
CA TYR A 63 7.15 -0.84 -4.18
C TYR A 63 8.49 -0.26 -3.77
N THR A 64 8.65 1.07 -3.79
CA THR A 64 9.93 1.73 -3.50
C THR A 64 10.22 1.76 -1.99
N VAL A 65 11.48 1.94 -1.63
CA VAL A 65 11.91 2.05 -0.23
C VAL A 65 11.13 3.14 0.49
N ASP A 66 11.09 4.34 -0.10
CA ASP A 66 10.51 5.52 0.54
C ASP A 66 8.98 5.41 0.68
N ASP A 67 8.30 4.96 -0.39
CA ASP A 67 6.84 4.84 -0.36
C ASP A 67 6.37 3.79 0.64
N VAL A 68 7.03 2.62 0.68
CA VAL A 68 6.66 1.53 1.59
C VAL A 68 7.00 1.88 3.04
N ALA A 69 8.15 2.52 3.28
CA ALA A 69 8.52 2.98 4.61
C ALA A 69 7.55 4.05 5.11
N PHE A 70 7.15 4.99 4.24
CA PHE A 70 6.16 6.01 4.58
C PHE A 70 4.78 5.39 4.83
N TYR A 71 4.36 4.41 4.02
CA TYR A 71 3.09 3.70 4.23
C TYR A 71 3.06 2.99 5.58
N LEU A 72 4.14 2.27 5.93
CA LEU A 72 4.29 1.63 7.24
C LEU A 72 4.22 2.65 8.40
N ALA A 73 4.93 3.78 8.27
CA ALA A 73 4.94 4.82 9.31
C ALA A 73 3.59 5.51 9.49
N GLU A 74 2.77 5.61 8.43
CA GLU A 74 1.46 6.28 8.47
C GLU A 74 0.32 5.34 8.90
N TYR A 75 0.37 4.06 8.49
CA TYR A 75 -0.75 3.14 8.64
C TYR A 75 -0.49 1.93 9.55
N ASP A 76 0.73 1.74 10.05
CA ASP A 76 1.15 0.59 10.87
C ASP A 76 0.93 -0.78 10.20
N GLU A 77 0.80 -0.82 8.87
CA GLU A 77 0.60 -2.05 8.09
C GLU A 77 1.28 -1.96 6.71
N LEU A 78 1.50 -3.10 6.07
CA LEU A 78 2.02 -3.15 4.71
C LEU A 78 0.95 -2.76 3.68
N PRO A 79 1.35 -2.17 2.53
CA PRO A 79 0.47 -1.99 1.39
C PRO A 79 -0.22 -3.29 0.96
N PRO A 80 -1.43 -3.22 0.35
CA PRO A 80 -2.22 -4.42 0.04
C PRO A 80 -1.64 -5.34 -1.04
N ASN A 81 -0.57 -4.92 -1.71
CA ASN A 81 0.19 -5.76 -2.64
C ASN A 81 1.20 -6.70 -1.95
N TYR A 82 1.30 -6.67 -0.63
CA TYR A 82 2.20 -7.56 0.12
C TYR A 82 1.49 -8.82 0.59
N MET A 83 2.21 -9.93 0.55
CA MET A 83 1.78 -11.22 1.08
C MET A 83 2.97 -11.99 1.67
N THR A 84 2.70 -12.86 2.64
CA THR A 84 3.71 -13.71 3.24
C THR A 84 4.22 -14.77 2.25
N LYS A 85 5.41 -15.31 2.50
CA LYS A 85 5.98 -16.45 1.75
C LYS A 85 5.00 -17.62 1.69
N LYS A 86 4.35 -17.92 2.82
CA LYS A 86 3.38 -19.02 2.91
C LYS A 86 2.15 -18.81 2.01
N GLU A 87 1.64 -17.59 1.93
CA GLU A 87 0.51 -17.25 1.06
C GLU A 87 0.91 -17.33 -0.42
N ALA A 88 2.08 -16.81 -0.78
CA ALA A 88 2.61 -16.89 -2.13
C ALA A 88 2.85 -18.35 -2.58
N GLU A 89 3.43 -19.19 -1.73
CA GLU A 89 3.62 -20.61 -1.97
C GLU A 89 2.29 -21.36 -2.19
N ALA A 90 1.25 -20.99 -1.43
CA ALA A 90 -0.09 -21.55 -1.61
C ALA A 90 -0.71 -21.20 -2.98
N LEU A 91 -0.27 -20.12 -3.63
CA LEU A 91 -0.65 -19.74 -4.99
C LEU A 91 0.23 -20.39 -6.06
N GLY A 92 1.29 -21.11 -5.68
CA GLY A 92 2.22 -21.77 -6.59
C GLY A 92 3.53 -21.01 -6.83
N TRP A 93 3.85 -20.02 -6.00
CA TRP A 93 5.14 -19.36 -6.07
C TRP A 93 6.27 -20.31 -5.71
N ILE A 94 7.31 -20.29 -6.54
CA ILE A 94 8.56 -21.04 -6.35
C ILE A 94 9.70 -20.04 -6.44
N ALA A 95 10.34 -19.73 -5.29
CA ALA A 95 11.37 -18.71 -5.22
C ALA A 95 12.52 -18.90 -6.23
N ALA A 96 12.91 -20.16 -6.48
CA ALA A 96 13.97 -20.51 -7.43
C ALA A 96 13.57 -20.30 -8.91
N GLU A 97 12.32 -20.04 -9.20
CA GLU A 97 11.81 -19.79 -10.55
C GLU A 97 11.54 -18.29 -10.80
N GLY A 98 11.45 -17.49 -9.73
CA GLY A 98 11.15 -16.07 -9.84
C GLY A 98 9.75 -15.78 -10.37
N ASN A 99 8.82 -16.72 -10.18
CA ASN A 99 7.49 -16.72 -10.81
C ASN A 99 6.39 -16.00 -9.99
N LEU A 100 6.75 -15.12 -9.02
CA LEU A 100 5.75 -14.50 -8.15
C LEU A 100 4.68 -13.75 -8.95
N TRP A 101 5.05 -12.94 -9.92
CA TRP A 101 4.08 -12.19 -10.71
C TRP A 101 3.30 -13.03 -11.75
N GLU A 102 3.70 -14.26 -11.99
CA GLU A 102 2.90 -15.22 -12.79
C GLU A 102 1.71 -15.75 -11.99
N VAL A 103 1.90 -15.95 -10.67
CA VAL A 103 0.87 -16.48 -9.78
C VAL A 103 0.12 -15.41 -9.01
N ALA A 104 0.75 -14.25 -8.77
CA ALA A 104 0.19 -13.10 -8.07
C ALA A 104 0.74 -11.80 -8.69
N SER A 105 0.11 -11.32 -9.76
CA SER A 105 0.56 -10.13 -10.49
C SER A 105 0.61 -8.89 -9.60
N GLY A 106 1.76 -8.19 -9.58
CA GLY A 106 1.97 -6.99 -8.78
C GLY A 106 2.24 -7.25 -7.30
N ALA A 107 2.30 -8.50 -6.85
CA ALA A 107 2.56 -8.82 -5.46
C ALA A 107 4.04 -8.66 -5.08
N CYS A 108 4.28 -8.36 -3.80
CA CYS A 108 5.58 -8.41 -3.13
C CYS A 108 5.53 -9.38 -1.95
N ILE A 109 6.68 -9.93 -1.56
CA ILE A 109 6.78 -10.75 -0.35
C ILE A 109 7.02 -9.83 0.85
N GLY A 110 6.20 -9.99 1.89
CA GLY A 110 6.35 -9.26 3.14
C GLY A 110 5.38 -9.74 4.22
N GLY A 111 5.60 -9.30 5.45
CA GLY A 111 4.81 -9.70 6.61
C GLY A 111 5.33 -10.97 7.30
N ASP A 112 6.45 -11.55 6.84
CA ASP A 112 7.10 -12.64 7.52
C ASP A 112 7.99 -12.14 8.66
N ARG A 113 8.13 -12.95 9.72
CA ARG A 113 8.98 -12.62 10.86
C ARG A 113 10.45 -12.62 10.47
N PHE A 114 11.17 -11.55 10.83
CA PHE A 114 12.63 -11.46 10.74
C PHE A 114 13.29 -11.88 12.06
N GLY A 115 14.24 -12.80 12.01
CA GLY A 115 14.78 -13.45 13.22
C GLY A 115 15.89 -12.68 13.93
N ASN A 116 16.53 -11.66 13.32
CA ASN A 116 17.67 -10.90 13.86
C ASN A 116 18.73 -11.78 14.55
N TYR A 117 19.08 -12.93 13.96
CA TYR A 117 19.97 -13.93 14.58
C TYR A 117 21.40 -13.41 14.75
N GLU A 118 21.85 -12.55 13.85
CA GLU A 118 23.17 -11.90 13.87
C GLU A 118 23.23 -10.78 14.93
N GLY A 119 22.06 -10.32 15.42
CA GLY A 119 21.94 -9.29 16.44
C GLY A 119 22.40 -7.91 15.97
N LEU A 120 22.23 -7.60 14.69
CA LEU A 120 22.57 -6.30 14.10
C LEU A 120 21.54 -5.22 14.44
N LEU A 121 20.30 -5.62 14.73
CA LEU A 121 19.25 -4.76 15.29
C LEU A 121 19.14 -4.96 16.81
N PRO A 122 18.45 -4.09 17.56
CA PRO A 122 18.23 -4.26 19.00
C PRO A 122 17.69 -5.67 19.33
N ARG A 123 18.17 -6.29 20.42
CA ARG A 123 17.92 -7.72 20.68
C ARG A 123 16.50 -8.05 21.17
N ASP A 124 15.82 -7.07 21.73
CA ASP A 124 14.52 -7.26 22.38
C ASP A 124 13.34 -6.97 21.44
N GLY A 125 13.61 -6.74 20.14
CA GLY A 125 12.59 -6.44 19.13
C GLY A 125 11.96 -7.68 18.50
N ASP A 126 10.65 -7.61 18.25
CA ASP A 126 9.95 -8.51 17.34
C ASP A 126 9.88 -7.84 15.96
N TYR A 127 10.58 -8.42 15.01
CA TYR A 127 10.77 -7.82 13.69
C TYR A 127 9.98 -8.53 12.60
N THR A 128 9.50 -7.73 11.66
CA THR A 128 8.86 -8.18 10.42
C THR A 128 9.66 -7.67 9.24
N GLU A 129 9.71 -8.42 8.16
CA GLU A 129 10.42 -8.05 6.93
C GLU A 129 9.48 -7.88 5.74
N CYS A 130 9.87 -7.06 4.78
CA CYS A 130 9.24 -7.00 3.46
C CYS A 130 10.24 -6.64 2.36
N ASP A 131 9.96 -7.12 1.14
CA ASP A 131 10.71 -6.74 -0.06
C ASP A 131 10.43 -5.29 -0.43
N VAL A 132 11.45 -4.61 -0.94
CA VAL A 132 11.30 -3.32 -1.62
C VAL A 132 12.03 -3.35 -2.96
N ASN A 133 11.68 -2.42 -3.85
CA ASN A 133 12.21 -2.34 -5.22
C ASN A 133 12.06 -3.65 -6.01
N TYR A 134 10.99 -4.42 -5.73
CA TYR A 134 10.66 -5.63 -6.47
C TYR A 134 9.65 -5.34 -7.60
N PHE A 135 10.05 -5.64 -8.81
CA PHE A 135 9.26 -5.41 -10.03
C PHE A 135 9.13 -6.69 -10.87
N GLY A 136 9.00 -7.84 -10.22
CA GLY A 136 8.88 -9.14 -10.85
C GLY A 136 10.20 -9.90 -11.03
N GLY A 137 10.11 -11.16 -11.41
CA GLY A 137 11.26 -12.05 -11.57
C GLY A 137 11.85 -12.55 -10.25
N TYR A 138 13.18 -12.64 -10.17
CA TYR A 138 13.88 -13.07 -8.97
C TYR A 138 13.90 -11.93 -7.93
N ARG A 139 13.71 -12.29 -6.65
CA ARG A 139 13.81 -11.34 -5.54
C ARG A 139 15.24 -10.84 -5.39
N GLY A 140 15.42 -9.53 -5.28
CA GLY A 140 16.69 -8.90 -4.94
C GLY A 140 17.05 -9.06 -3.46
N GLY A 141 18.09 -8.32 -3.00
CA GLY A 141 18.54 -8.29 -1.59
C GLY A 141 17.88 -7.20 -0.76
N GLU A 142 17.20 -6.25 -1.39
CA GLU A 142 16.66 -5.06 -0.72
C GLU A 142 15.42 -5.38 0.11
N ARG A 143 15.44 -4.95 1.39
CA ARG A 143 14.36 -5.18 2.36
C ARG A 143 14.12 -3.97 3.25
N LEU A 144 12.90 -3.87 3.74
CA LEU A 144 12.65 -3.19 5.00
C LEU A 144 12.47 -4.22 6.10
N VAL A 145 12.99 -3.90 7.28
CA VAL A 145 12.73 -4.60 8.53
C VAL A 145 12.13 -3.59 9.49
N TYR A 146 11.03 -3.93 10.12
CA TYR A 146 10.31 -3.01 10.99
C TYR A 146 9.76 -3.73 12.22
N ASP A 147 9.45 -2.96 13.26
CA ASP A 147 8.81 -3.44 14.50
C ASP A 147 7.49 -2.73 14.80
N MET A 148 6.81 -3.16 15.82
CA MET A 148 5.53 -2.59 16.26
C MET A 148 5.67 -1.25 16.99
N ASP A 149 6.89 -0.85 17.32
CA ASP A 149 7.20 0.45 17.94
C ASP A 149 7.43 1.56 16.88
N GLY A 150 7.28 1.21 15.59
CA GLY A 150 7.41 2.13 14.45
C GLY A 150 8.85 2.34 13.99
N ASN A 151 9.82 1.55 14.48
CA ASN A 151 11.17 1.59 13.96
C ASN A 151 11.22 0.88 12.61
N ILE A 152 11.87 1.49 11.61
CA ILE A 152 12.02 0.96 10.26
C ILE A 152 13.49 1.05 9.85
N TRP A 153 14.03 -0.06 9.37
CA TRP A 153 15.39 -0.17 8.86
C TRP A 153 15.38 -0.67 7.42
N TYR A 154 16.27 -0.13 6.62
CA TYR A 154 16.53 -0.60 5.26
C TYR A 154 17.81 -1.41 5.20
N THR A 155 17.84 -2.44 4.37
CA THR A 155 19.03 -3.19 3.98
C THR A 155 19.07 -3.33 2.46
N ALA A 156 20.20 -3.04 1.84
CA ALA A 156 20.42 -3.22 0.41
C ALA A 156 21.10 -4.57 0.08
N ASP A 157 21.66 -5.23 1.08
CA ASP A 157 22.63 -6.31 0.95
C ASP A 157 22.18 -7.62 1.63
N HIS A 158 20.86 -7.82 1.71
CA HIS A 158 20.26 -9.03 2.28
C HIS A 158 20.67 -9.25 3.75
N TYR A 159 20.50 -8.19 4.56
CA TYR A 159 20.70 -8.15 6.02
C TYR A 159 22.16 -8.12 6.51
N GLU A 160 23.15 -7.83 5.64
CA GLU A 160 24.52 -7.66 6.06
C GLU A 160 24.72 -6.32 6.80
N THR A 161 24.00 -5.26 6.33
CA THR A 161 23.97 -3.94 6.97
C THR A 161 22.57 -3.38 7.06
N PHE A 162 22.34 -2.46 8.01
CA PHE A 162 21.06 -1.78 8.21
C PHE A 162 21.24 -0.27 8.32
N GLU A 163 20.36 0.46 7.62
CA GLU A 163 20.23 1.90 7.71
C GLU A 163 18.87 2.24 8.37
N PRO A 164 18.84 2.98 9.49
CA PRO A 164 17.57 3.42 10.08
C PRO A 164 16.93 4.51 9.23
N LEU A 165 15.67 4.31 8.83
CA LEU A 165 14.89 5.28 8.06
C LEU A 165 14.00 6.15 8.96
N TYR A 166 13.41 5.55 9.97
CA TYR A 166 12.58 6.22 10.97
C TYR A 166 13.14 5.91 12.35
N PRO A 167 14.02 6.77 12.88
CA PRO A 167 14.54 6.64 14.24
C PRO A 167 13.48 7.04 15.25
N GLN A 168 13.49 6.38 16.36
CA GLN A 168 12.56 6.57 17.48
C GLN A 168 13.21 7.33 18.62
#